data_3a3a3fb4df36afc821f27331084354e9
#
_entry.id   3a3a3fb4df36afc821f27331084354e9
#
_cell.length_a   1.000
_cell.length_b   1.000
_cell.length_c   1.000
_cell.angle_alpha   90.00
_cell.angle_beta   90.00
_cell.angle_gamma   90.00
#
_symmetry.space_group_name_H-M   'P 1'
#
loop_
_entity.id
_entity.type
_entity.pdbx_description
1 polymer ?
#
loop_
_entity_poly.entity_id
_entity_poly.type
_entity_poly.pdbx_seq_one_letter_code
_entity_poly.pdbx_strand_id
1 'polypeptide(L)'
;MPKAKKQKNGKWRCQLYLGDKIVDGKRKQIIKSFTAATRAEAEDLAAAYRMEHGKRSVADMTVHEAMRRYVEAKGSVLSESTLRSYESQLRNYYDSISEIRIRDLTQEDVQRWLSEFSVDHSRATAKKAASFLNSSLRMFGAGFDASQITHKAEARKDVYVPTTDEVWALYDAADKADVKKAIMLAAFGGLRRGELCALTMEDIDFQQCTVRVTKDMIFTRNKDWIIKQMPKNDTSVRTVHMPGFALSPLRQGTISMTPGQITNAFRKLSLRACGRSCGIHTLRHFFASQLHYAGIPQRTIERMGGWRPGSPVLAAIYQNSIADQEEAQALEAVKVFSDRHKKKSC
;
A
#
# COMPACT_ATOMS: atom_id res chain seq x y z
N MET A 1 3.93 17.31 -41.78
CA MET A 1 2.60 16.92 -42.29
C MET A 1 2.79 15.98 -43.45
N PRO A 2 1.94 14.96 -43.65
CA PRO A 2 2.03 14.09 -44.81
C PRO A 2 1.71 14.90 -46.04
N LYS A 3 2.54 14.77 -47.09
CA LYS A 3 2.38 15.51 -48.36
C LYS A 3 1.55 14.70 -49.33
N ALA A 4 0.55 15.34 -49.97
CA ALA A 4 -0.26 14.68 -50.97
C ALA A 4 0.52 14.46 -52.29
N LYS A 5 0.30 13.30 -52.93
CA LYS A 5 0.91 12.92 -54.20
C LYS A 5 -0.16 12.93 -55.31
N LYS A 6 0.18 13.45 -56.49
CA LYS A 6 -0.71 13.44 -57.66
C LYS A 6 -0.83 12.03 -58.21
N GLN A 7 -2.06 11.59 -58.42
CA GLN A 7 -2.39 10.29 -59.00
C GLN A 7 -2.48 10.35 -60.51
N LYS A 8 -2.39 9.22 -61.20
CA LYS A 8 -2.55 9.14 -62.70
C LYS A 8 -3.89 9.69 -63.21
N ASN A 9 -4.93 9.64 -62.34
CA ASN A 9 -6.27 10.16 -62.66
C ASN A 9 -6.45 11.67 -62.41
N GLY A 10 -5.35 12.40 -62.22
CA GLY A 10 -5.36 13.84 -61.98
C GLY A 10 -5.67 14.29 -60.55
N LYS A 11 -6.21 13.41 -59.69
CA LYS A 11 -6.53 13.70 -58.29
C LYS A 11 -5.30 13.62 -57.37
N TRP A 12 -5.37 14.29 -56.21
CA TRP A 12 -4.33 14.27 -55.21
C TRP A 12 -4.71 13.34 -54.06
N ARG A 13 -3.77 12.47 -53.64
CA ARG A 13 -3.94 11.56 -52.50
C ARG A 13 -2.95 11.89 -51.40
N CYS A 14 -3.48 12.12 -50.19
CA CYS A 14 -2.73 12.20 -48.94
C CYS A 14 -2.92 10.92 -48.15
N GLN A 15 -1.85 10.32 -47.65
CA GLN A 15 -1.90 9.12 -46.83
C GLN A 15 -1.50 9.46 -45.40
N LEU A 16 -2.37 9.12 -44.48
CA LEU A 16 -2.15 9.29 -43.05
C LEU A 16 -1.88 7.92 -42.40
N TYR A 17 -0.71 7.78 -41.81
CA TYR A 17 -0.38 6.62 -40.99
C TYR A 17 -1.04 6.76 -39.61
N LEU A 18 -1.81 5.76 -39.19
CA LEU A 18 -2.59 5.75 -37.94
C LEU A 18 -2.02 4.81 -36.89
N GLY A 19 -0.94 4.09 -37.19
CA GLY A 19 -0.33 3.12 -36.29
C GLY A 19 -0.21 1.73 -36.93
N ASP A 20 0.21 0.77 -36.12
CA ASP A 20 0.33 -0.64 -36.51
C ASP A 20 -0.70 -1.51 -35.79
N LYS A 21 -1.13 -2.60 -36.45
CA LYS A 21 -1.90 -3.68 -35.84
C LYS A 21 -1.20 -5.01 -36.09
N ILE A 22 -1.30 -5.95 -35.16
CA ILE A 22 -0.86 -7.30 -35.36
C ILE A 22 -2.04 -8.10 -35.95
N VAL A 23 -1.84 -8.68 -37.14
CA VAL A 23 -2.79 -9.56 -37.82
C VAL A 23 -2.03 -10.83 -38.17
N ASP A 24 -2.49 -11.98 -37.70
CA ASP A 24 -1.85 -13.29 -37.91
C ASP A 24 -0.36 -13.31 -37.52
N GLY A 25 -0.02 -12.68 -36.37
CA GLY A 25 1.35 -12.60 -35.85
C GLY A 25 2.27 -11.63 -36.63
N LYS A 26 1.79 -10.97 -37.67
CA LYS A 26 2.57 -10.02 -38.49
C LYS A 26 2.12 -8.57 -38.23
N ARG A 27 3.10 -7.68 -38.12
CA ARG A 27 2.87 -6.23 -37.99
C ARG A 27 2.41 -5.64 -39.31
N LYS A 28 1.17 -5.11 -39.35
CA LYS A 28 0.59 -4.43 -40.49
C LYS A 28 0.33 -2.95 -40.16
N GLN A 29 0.75 -2.05 -41.04
CA GLN A 29 0.48 -0.63 -40.93
C GLN A 29 -0.98 -0.29 -41.23
N ILE A 30 -1.58 0.54 -40.37
CA ILE A 30 -2.92 1.11 -40.63
C ILE A 30 -2.73 2.45 -41.30
N ILE A 31 -3.10 2.52 -42.60
CA ILE A 31 -3.00 3.72 -43.40
C ILE A 31 -4.40 4.12 -43.88
N LYS A 32 -4.79 5.39 -43.66
CA LYS A 32 -6.00 5.97 -44.23
C LYS A 32 -5.63 6.95 -45.34
N SER A 33 -6.32 6.86 -46.44
CA SER A 33 -6.07 7.69 -47.65
C SER A 33 -7.19 8.71 -47.87
N PHE A 34 -6.82 9.92 -48.15
CA PHE A 34 -7.72 11.05 -48.49
C PHE A 34 -7.43 11.49 -49.92
N THR A 35 -8.45 11.61 -50.73
CA THR A 35 -8.30 11.95 -52.13
C THR A 35 -9.19 13.16 -52.46
N ALA A 36 -8.62 14.19 -53.09
CA ALA A 36 -9.32 15.42 -53.46
C ALA A 36 -8.88 15.92 -54.83
N ALA A 37 -9.56 16.96 -55.35
CA ALA A 37 -9.24 17.58 -56.62
C ALA A 37 -7.92 18.38 -56.57
N THR A 38 -7.66 19.02 -55.45
CA THR A 38 -6.44 19.81 -55.23
C THR A 38 -5.54 19.20 -54.19
N ARG A 39 -4.27 19.61 -54.19
CA ARG A 39 -3.30 19.17 -53.18
C ARG A 39 -3.70 19.67 -51.80
N ALA A 40 -4.08 20.94 -51.68
CA ALA A 40 -4.45 21.56 -50.42
C ALA A 40 -5.63 20.84 -49.77
N GLU A 41 -6.71 20.59 -50.50
CA GLU A 41 -7.90 19.88 -50.02
C GLU A 41 -7.55 18.46 -49.50
N ALA A 42 -6.68 17.72 -50.20
CA ALA A 42 -6.29 16.37 -49.76
C ALA A 42 -5.45 16.40 -48.45
N GLU A 43 -4.60 17.41 -48.30
CA GLU A 43 -3.80 17.65 -47.08
C GLU A 43 -4.70 18.15 -45.95
N ASP A 44 -5.68 19.04 -46.22
CA ASP A 44 -6.63 19.54 -45.21
C ASP A 44 -7.58 18.44 -44.71
N LEU A 45 -8.10 17.59 -45.58
CA LEU A 45 -8.91 16.44 -45.19
C LEU A 45 -8.12 15.47 -44.30
N ALA A 46 -6.85 15.25 -44.61
CA ALA A 46 -5.98 14.42 -43.78
C ALA A 46 -5.67 15.08 -42.41
N ALA A 47 -5.50 16.40 -42.41
CA ALA A 47 -5.27 17.19 -41.20
C ALA A 47 -6.53 17.23 -40.32
N ALA A 48 -7.71 17.50 -40.89
CA ALA A 48 -8.98 17.49 -40.19
C ALA A 48 -9.25 16.10 -39.53
N TYR A 49 -9.08 15.03 -40.32
CA TYR A 49 -9.24 13.69 -39.83
C TYR A 49 -8.26 13.37 -38.67
N ARG A 50 -7.03 13.86 -38.77
CA ARG A 50 -6.02 13.69 -37.69
C ARG A 50 -6.40 14.48 -36.45
N MET A 51 -7.01 15.66 -36.58
CA MET A 51 -7.52 16.44 -35.45
C MET A 51 -8.71 15.75 -34.78
N GLU A 52 -9.61 15.18 -35.55
CA GLU A 52 -10.84 14.55 -35.05
C GLU A 52 -10.60 13.11 -34.51
N HIS A 53 -9.76 12.33 -35.22
CA HIS A 53 -9.57 10.91 -34.95
C HIS A 53 -8.12 10.54 -34.55
N GLY A 54 -7.21 11.49 -34.57
CA GLY A 54 -5.82 11.26 -34.18
C GLY A 54 -5.79 10.83 -32.74
N LYS A 55 -5.48 9.53 -32.46
CA LYS A 55 -5.00 9.19 -31.15
C LYS A 55 -3.85 10.14 -30.85
N ARG A 56 -4.00 11.01 -29.86
CA ARG A 56 -2.88 11.84 -29.37
C ARG A 56 -1.68 10.92 -29.31
N SER A 57 -0.57 11.30 -29.92
CA SER A 57 0.65 10.48 -29.81
C SER A 57 0.91 10.27 -28.32
N VAL A 58 1.47 9.12 -27.95
CA VAL A 58 1.82 8.87 -26.54
C VAL A 58 2.63 10.03 -25.98
N ALA A 59 3.46 10.65 -26.81
CA ALA A 59 4.27 11.84 -26.46
C ALA A 59 3.44 13.11 -26.17
N ASP A 60 2.23 13.24 -26.69
CA ASP A 60 1.35 14.41 -26.47
C ASP A 60 0.44 14.24 -25.24
N MET A 61 0.52 13.09 -24.57
CA MET A 61 -0.24 12.77 -23.36
C MET A 61 0.29 13.61 -22.19
N THR A 62 -0.63 14.13 -21.36
CA THR A 62 -0.23 14.80 -20.10
C THR A 62 0.13 13.78 -19.02
N VAL A 63 0.83 14.21 -17.99
CA VAL A 63 1.14 13.39 -16.80
C VAL A 63 -0.15 12.83 -16.22
N HIS A 64 -1.17 13.66 -16.03
CA HIS A 64 -2.46 13.20 -15.49
C HIS A 64 -3.10 12.11 -16.35
N GLU A 65 -3.12 12.29 -17.66
CA GLU A 65 -3.69 11.31 -18.58
C GLU A 65 -2.89 9.99 -18.56
N ALA A 66 -1.57 10.04 -18.51
CA ALA A 66 -0.72 8.86 -18.41
C ALA A 66 -1.01 8.08 -17.13
N MET A 67 -1.10 8.77 -15.99
CA MET A 67 -1.40 8.15 -14.70
C MET A 67 -2.80 7.54 -14.66
N ARG A 68 -3.81 8.24 -15.22
CA ARG A 68 -5.17 7.74 -15.34
C ARG A 68 -5.23 6.45 -16.17
N ARG A 69 -4.59 6.45 -17.34
CA ARG A 69 -4.52 5.27 -18.23
C ARG A 69 -3.76 4.10 -17.58
N TYR A 70 -2.73 4.40 -16.79
CA TYR A 70 -2.04 3.37 -16.01
C TYR A 70 -2.98 2.67 -15.03
N VAL A 71 -3.77 3.43 -14.26
CA VAL A 71 -4.75 2.89 -13.31
C VAL A 71 -5.79 2.04 -14.03
N GLU A 72 -6.33 2.52 -15.16
CA GLU A 72 -7.30 1.79 -15.99
C GLU A 72 -6.71 0.46 -16.51
N ALA A 73 -5.51 0.50 -17.09
CA ALA A 73 -4.84 -0.68 -17.62
C ALA A 73 -4.49 -1.72 -16.55
N LYS A 74 -4.28 -1.30 -15.30
CA LYS A 74 -3.97 -2.17 -14.16
C LYS A 74 -5.19 -2.55 -13.32
N GLY A 75 -6.38 -2.10 -13.70
CA GLY A 75 -7.61 -2.26 -12.92
C GLY A 75 -7.98 -3.70 -12.56
N SER A 76 -7.67 -4.66 -13.43
CA SER A 76 -7.92 -6.09 -13.19
C SER A 76 -6.81 -6.81 -12.42
N VAL A 77 -5.63 -6.20 -12.28
CA VAL A 77 -4.44 -6.83 -11.70
C VAL A 77 -4.15 -6.32 -10.28
N LEU A 78 -4.41 -5.03 -10.04
CA LEU A 78 -4.14 -4.41 -8.75
C LEU A 78 -5.28 -4.66 -7.77
N SER A 79 -4.94 -4.67 -6.47
CA SER A 79 -5.95 -4.79 -5.42
C SER A 79 -6.85 -3.53 -5.36
N GLU A 80 -8.11 -3.69 -4.95
CA GLU A 80 -9.07 -2.60 -4.77
C GLU A 80 -8.51 -1.47 -3.87
N SER A 81 -7.79 -1.82 -2.81
CA SER A 81 -7.16 -0.85 -1.91
C SER A 81 -6.04 -0.04 -2.60
N THR A 82 -5.27 -0.68 -3.48
CA THR A 82 -4.22 -0.02 -4.27
C THR A 82 -4.82 0.93 -5.29
N LEU A 83 -5.84 0.47 -6.03
CA LEU A 83 -6.54 1.29 -7.02
C LEU A 83 -7.16 2.53 -6.37
N ARG A 84 -7.85 2.35 -5.25
CA ARG A 84 -8.41 3.46 -4.47
C ARG A 84 -7.33 4.45 -4.01
N SER A 85 -6.17 3.94 -3.56
CA SER A 85 -5.04 4.79 -3.17
C SER A 85 -4.52 5.60 -4.36
N TYR A 86 -4.38 4.99 -5.54
CA TYR A 86 -3.95 5.67 -6.76
C TYR A 86 -4.94 6.73 -7.22
N GLU A 87 -6.25 6.43 -7.21
CA GLU A 87 -7.29 7.40 -7.54
C GLU A 87 -7.31 8.60 -6.58
N SER A 88 -7.09 8.33 -5.28
CA SER A 88 -6.96 9.42 -4.30
C SER A 88 -5.73 10.28 -4.55
N GLN A 89 -4.60 9.67 -4.89
CA GLN A 89 -3.38 10.39 -5.22
C GLN A 89 -3.53 11.21 -6.50
N LEU A 90 -4.16 10.65 -7.54
CA LEU A 90 -4.45 11.37 -8.78
C LEU A 90 -5.24 12.66 -8.55
N ARG A 91 -6.17 12.65 -7.62
CA ARG A 91 -7.01 13.83 -7.32
C ARG A 91 -6.30 14.90 -6.49
N ASN A 92 -5.27 14.53 -5.73
CA ASN A 92 -4.81 15.42 -4.66
C ASN A 92 -3.30 15.74 -4.68
N TYR A 93 -2.47 15.04 -5.50
CA TYR A 93 -1.03 15.07 -5.28
C TYR A 93 -0.20 15.63 -6.43
N TYR A 94 -0.75 15.80 -7.63
CA TYR A 94 0.04 16.08 -8.83
C TYR A 94 -0.33 17.37 -9.56
N ASP A 95 -1.08 18.27 -8.94
CA ASP A 95 -1.64 19.46 -9.59
C ASP A 95 -0.59 20.30 -10.32
N SER A 96 0.59 20.54 -9.71
CA SER A 96 1.64 21.37 -10.30
C SER A 96 2.32 20.76 -11.53
N ILE A 97 2.16 19.45 -11.79
CA ILE A 97 2.75 18.76 -12.94
C ILE A 97 1.70 18.07 -13.82
N SER A 98 0.44 18.08 -13.44
CA SER A 98 -0.64 17.29 -14.07
C SER A 98 -0.80 17.58 -15.56
N GLU A 99 -0.67 18.83 -15.97
CA GLU A 99 -0.88 19.31 -17.34
C GLU A 99 0.40 19.29 -18.19
N ILE A 100 1.55 19.00 -17.61
CA ILE A 100 2.81 18.87 -18.36
C ILE A 100 2.70 17.65 -19.28
N ARG A 101 3.09 17.78 -20.53
CA ARG A 101 3.16 16.64 -21.44
C ARG A 101 4.32 15.74 -21.04
N ILE A 102 4.12 14.43 -21.11
CA ILE A 102 5.14 13.47 -20.63
C ILE A 102 6.48 13.58 -21.37
N ARG A 103 6.49 14.08 -22.60
CA ARG A 103 7.72 14.35 -23.38
C ARG A 103 8.48 15.59 -22.91
N ASP A 104 7.76 16.55 -22.31
CA ASP A 104 8.30 17.84 -21.87
C ASP A 104 8.62 17.83 -20.37
N LEU A 105 8.21 16.77 -19.65
CA LEU A 105 8.49 16.62 -18.21
C LEU A 105 9.97 16.35 -17.97
N THR A 106 10.61 17.24 -17.23
CA THR A 106 12.03 17.12 -16.87
C THR A 106 12.25 16.52 -15.49
N GLN A 107 13.47 16.05 -15.25
CA GLN A 107 13.90 15.60 -13.91
C GLN A 107 13.76 16.73 -12.86
N GLU A 108 14.02 17.98 -13.29
CA GLU A 108 13.89 19.17 -12.44
C GLU A 108 12.44 19.43 -12.03
N ASP A 109 11.48 19.29 -12.96
CA ASP A 109 10.06 19.47 -12.65
C ASP A 109 9.59 18.45 -11.60
N VAL A 110 10.03 17.19 -11.75
CA VAL A 110 9.71 16.15 -10.78
C VAL A 110 10.34 16.45 -9.41
N GLN A 111 11.59 16.92 -9.36
CA GLN A 111 12.25 17.28 -8.10
C GLN A 111 11.56 18.49 -7.44
N ARG A 112 11.17 19.49 -8.21
CA ARG A 112 10.46 20.69 -7.71
C ARG A 112 9.12 20.30 -7.11
N TRP A 113 8.30 19.56 -7.87
CA TRP A 113 7.04 19.03 -7.37
C TRP A 113 7.23 18.23 -6.08
N LEU A 114 8.23 17.33 -6.02
CA LEU A 114 8.45 16.50 -4.84
C LEU A 114 8.89 17.32 -3.63
N SER A 115 9.67 18.37 -3.85
CA SER A 115 10.11 19.29 -2.79
C SER A 115 8.93 20.04 -2.19
N GLU A 116 8.08 20.62 -3.02
CA GLU A 116 6.84 21.29 -2.62
C GLU A 116 5.91 20.31 -1.87
N PHE A 117 5.66 19.13 -2.45
CA PHE A 117 4.81 18.09 -1.86
C PHE A 117 5.32 17.61 -0.49
N SER A 118 6.64 17.59 -0.29
CA SER A 118 7.27 17.14 0.95
C SER A 118 7.17 18.15 2.10
N VAL A 119 6.66 19.37 1.88
CA VAL A 119 6.40 20.35 2.95
C VAL A 119 5.32 19.81 3.87
N ASP A 120 4.21 19.35 3.30
CA ASP A 120 3.01 18.93 4.04
C ASP A 120 2.91 17.41 4.23
N HIS A 121 3.80 16.64 3.58
CA HIS A 121 3.72 15.18 3.58
C HIS A 121 4.97 14.52 4.12
N SER A 122 4.76 13.33 4.75
CA SER A 122 5.88 12.51 5.23
C SER A 122 6.72 11.97 4.07
N ARG A 123 8.01 11.70 4.34
CA ARG A 123 8.92 11.05 3.39
C ARG A 123 8.35 9.76 2.80
N ALA A 124 7.67 8.95 3.63
CA ALA A 124 7.06 7.71 3.18
C ALA A 124 5.92 7.95 2.18
N THR A 125 5.10 8.98 2.38
CA THR A 125 4.05 9.40 1.45
C THR A 125 4.65 9.92 0.16
N ALA A 126 5.67 10.78 0.25
CA ALA A 126 6.38 11.33 -0.90
C ALA A 126 7.02 10.24 -1.76
N LYS A 127 7.68 9.24 -1.15
CA LYS A 127 8.23 8.08 -1.88
C LYS A 127 7.16 7.27 -2.61
N LYS A 128 6.00 7.04 -1.99
CA LYS A 128 4.88 6.33 -2.64
C LYS A 128 4.33 7.11 -3.81
N ALA A 129 4.17 8.43 -3.67
CA ALA A 129 3.70 9.29 -4.74
C ALA A 129 4.68 9.31 -5.92
N ALA A 130 5.97 9.50 -5.67
CA ALA A 130 7.01 9.46 -6.70
C ALA A 130 7.08 8.08 -7.40
N SER A 131 6.94 6.98 -6.66
CA SER A 131 6.93 5.63 -7.21
C SER A 131 5.72 5.38 -8.12
N PHE A 132 4.53 5.86 -7.75
CA PHE A 132 3.34 5.76 -8.59
C PHE A 132 3.48 6.58 -9.86
N LEU A 133 3.95 7.83 -9.76
CA LEU A 133 4.24 8.70 -10.90
C LEU A 133 5.20 8.00 -11.87
N ASN A 134 6.36 7.55 -11.38
CA ASN A 134 7.39 6.93 -12.22
C ASN A 134 6.88 5.64 -12.89
N SER A 135 6.15 4.79 -12.15
CA SER A 135 5.58 3.56 -12.70
C SER A 135 4.57 3.84 -13.82
N SER A 136 3.79 4.90 -13.67
CA SER A 136 2.80 5.33 -14.65
C SER A 136 3.48 5.86 -15.93
N LEU A 137 4.49 6.71 -15.78
CA LEU A 137 5.22 7.30 -16.92
C LEU A 137 6.03 6.23 -17.68
N ARG A 138 6.68 5.31 -16.96
CA ARG A 138 7.46 4.21 -17.59
C ARG A 138 6.60 3.30 -18.46
N MET A 139 5.33 3.14 -18.17
CA MET A 139 4.41 2.37 -19.00
C MET A 139 4.28 2.95 -20.42
N PHE A 140 4.50 4.26 -20.58
CA PHE A 140 4.39 4.98 -21.83
C PHE A 140 5.74 5.39 -22.43
N GLY A 141 6.83 4.76 -21.96
CA GLY A 141 8.18 5.03 -22.47
C GLY A 141 8.80 6.34 -21.98
N ALA A 142 8.14 7.02 -21.05
CA ALA A 142 8.66 8.15 -20.29
C ALA A 142 9.06 7.68 -18.88
N GLY A 143 9.64 8.55 -18.11
CA GLY A 143 10.01 8.26 -16.74
C GLY A 143 11.22 9.10 -16.35
N PHE A 144 11.45 9.15 -15.05
CA PHE A 144 12.62 9.85 -14.49
C PHE A 144 13.51 8.87 -13.75
N ASP A 145 14.76 9.25 -13.56
CA ASP A 145 15.69 8.47 -12.76
C ASP A 145 15.39 8.67 -11.27
N ALA A 146 14.75 7.66 -10.66
CA ALA A 146 14.38 7.70 -9.27
C ALA A 146 15.60 7.75 -8.31
N SER A 147 16.79 7.35 -8.77
CA SER A 147 18.03 7.41 -7.97
C SER A 147 18.53 8.83 -7.80
N GLN A 148 18.22 9.72 -8.73
CA GLN A 148 18.59 11.12 -8.69
C GLN A 148 17.59 12.02 -7.95
N ILE A 149 16.47 11.44 -7.51
CA ILE A 149 15.46 12.17 -6.73
C ILE A 149 15.87 12.25 -5.26
N THR A 150 16.02 13.47 -4.78
CA THR A 150 16.32 13.74 -3.37
C THR A 150 15.03 13.84 -2.57
N HIS A 151 14.91 13.01 -1.56
CA HIS A 151 13.81 13.05 -0.60
C HIS A 151 14.21 13.82 0.66
N LYS A 152 13.25 14.56 1.25
CA LYS A 152 13.43 15.20 2.55
C LYS A 152 14.02 14.23 3.56
N ALA A 153 15.04 14.64 4.29
CA ALA A 153 15.55 13.89 5.43
C ALA A 153 14.45 13.80 6.50
N GLU A 154 14.26 12.63 7.07
CA GLU A 154 13.32 12.42 8.17
C GLU A 154 14.02 11.58 9.23
N ALA A 155 13.99 12.05 10.47
CA ALA A 155 14.47 11.26 11.59
C ALA A 155 13.69 9.95 11.69
N ARG A 156 14.34 8.86 12.06
CA ARG A 156 13.64 7.62 12.37
C ARG A 156 12.63 7.91 13.48
N LYS A 157 11.36 7.60 13.21
CA LYS A 157 10.34 7.62 14.25
C LYS A 157 10.40 6.29 14.99
N ASP A 158 10.54 6.37 16.28
CA ASP A 158 10.43 5.18 17.13
C ASP A 158 9.05 4.55 16.96
N VAL A 159 9.04 3.23 16.81
CA VAL A 159 7.80 2.48 16.69
C VAL A 159 7.25 2.31 18.10
N TYR A 160 6.19 3.04 18.41
CA TYR A 160 5.53 2.88 19.70
C TYR A 160 4.96 1.47 19.85
N VAL A 161 5.34 0.82 20.95
CA VAL A 161 4.80 -0.46 21.41
C VAL A 161 4.20 -0.21 22.79
N PRO A 162 2.89 -0.45 23.00
CA PRO A 162 2.28 -0.27 24.31
C PRO A 162 2.83 -1.30 25.31
N THR A 163 2.87 -0.92 26.59
CA THR A 163 3.18 -1.84 27.69
C THR A 163 1.99 -2.75 27.96
N THR A 164 2.22 -3.80 28.76
CA THR A 164 1.14 -4.70 29.22
C THR A 164 0.07 -3.94 29.99
N ASP A 165 0.47 -3.04 30.88
CA ASP A 165 -0.46 -2.24 31.67
C ASP A 165 -1.29 -1.29 30.80
N GLU A 166 -0.69 -0.70 29.78
CA GLU A 166 -1.42 0.13 28.79
C GLU A 166 -2.43 -0.71 28.00
N VAL A 167 -2.11 -1.95 27.62
CA VAL A 167 -3.05 -2.85 26.94
C VAL A 167 -4.27 -3.15 27.81
N TRP A 168 -4.08 -3.41 29.09
CA TRP A 168 -5.16 -3.62 30.03
C TRP A 168 -5.96 -2.36 30.31
N ALA A 169 -5.28 -1.22 30.50
CA ALA A 169 -5.95 0.08 30.63
C ALA A 169 -6.84 0.40 29.42
N LEU A 170 -6.38 0.10 28.20
CA LEU A 170 -7.17 0.23 26.98
C LEU A 170 -8.39 -0.72 26.99
N TYR A 171 -8.21 -1.96 27.44
CA TYR A 171 -9.30 -2.92 27.49
C TYR A 171 -10.36 -2.50 28.50
N ASP A 172 -9.97 -2.08 29.69
CA ASP A 172 -10.89 -1.67 30.76
C ASP A 172 -11.64 -0.39 30.42
N ALA A 173 -10.95 0.58 29.82
CA ALA A 173 -11.52 1.86 29.40
C ALA A 173 -12.38 1.77 28.13
N ALA A 174 -12.43 0.62 27.45
CA ALA A 174 -13.21 0.45 26.23
C ALA A 174 -14.72 0.32 26.53
N ASP A 175 -15.53 1.24 26.03
CA ASP A 175 -16.98 1.26 26.24
C ASP A 175 -17.73 0.26 25.34
N LYS A 176 -17.15 -0.06 24.16
CA LYS A 176 -17.80 -0.92 23.14
C LYS A 176 -17.23 -2.33 23.19
N ALA A 177 -18.11 -3.33 23.26
CA ALA A 177 -17.74 -4.74 23.24
C ALA A 177 -16.86 -5.11 22.04
N ASP A 178 -17.16 -4.57 20.84
CA ASP A 178 -16.38 -4.82 19.63
C ASP A 178 -14.94 -4.27 19.72
N VAL A 179 -14.74 -3.15 20.42
CA VAL A 179 -13.40 -2.61 20.66
C VAL A 179 -12.63 -3.48 21.63
N LYS A 180 -13.27 -4.01 22.68
CA LYS A 180 -12.68 -4.99 23.62
C LYS A 180 -12.23 -6.25 22.87
N LYS A 181 -13.09 -6.81 22.03
CA LYS A 181 -12.77 -7.97 21.17
C LYS A 181 -11.57 -7.66 20.25
N ALA A 182 -11.57 -6.48 19.62
CA ALA A 182 -10.49 -6.06 18.74
C ALA A 182 -9.15 -5.92 19.47
N ILE A 183 -9.15 -5.41 20.71
CA ILE A 183 -7.96 -5.34 21.56
C ILE A 183 -7.41 -6.75 21.83
N MET A 184 -8.25 -7.68 22.24
CA MET A 184 -7.84 -9.05 22.54
C MET A 184 -7.25 -9.75 21.30
N LEU A 185 -7.95 -9.68 20.17
CA LEU A 185 -7.50 -10.29 18.92
C LEU A 185 -6.18 -9.69 18.39
N ALA A 186 -6.00 -8.38 18.54
CA ALA A 186 -4.79 -7.72 18.07
C ALA A 186 -3.60 -7.92 19.02
N ALA A 187 -3.81 -7.80 20.35
CA ALA A 187 -2.76 -7.86 21.34
C ALA A 187 -2.28 -9.29 21.63
N PHE A 188 -3.17 -10.27 21.60
CA PHE A 188 -2.87 -11.66 21.98
C PHE A 188 -2.93 -12.65 20.81
N GLY A 189 -3.49 -12.25 19.67
CA GLY A 189 -3.51 -13.05 18.44
C GLY A 189 -2.71 -12.43 17.30
N GLY A 190 -2.27 -11.18 17.43
CA GLY A 190 -1.52 -10.50 16.40
C GLY A 190 -2.29 -10.28 15.09
N LEU A 191 -3.63 -10.25 15.12
CA LEU A 191 -4.45 -10.09 13.92
C LEU A 191 -4.37 -8.67 13.35
N ARG A 192 -4.42 -8.57 12.02
CA ARG A 192 -4.54 -7.28 11.33
C ARG A 192 -5.96 -6.73 11.48
N ARG A 193 -6.11 -5.42 11.40
CA ARG A 193 -7.40 -4.74 11.55
C ARG A 193 -8.51 -5.30 10.64
N GLY A 194 -8.22 -5.59 9.38
CA GLY A 194 -9.20 -6.16 8.47
C GLY A 194 -9.49 -7.64 8.78
N GLU A 195 -8.47 -8.40 9.18
CA GLU A 195 -8.60 -9.80 9.59
C GLU A 195 -9.58 -9.95 10.78
N LEU A 196 -9.37 -9.15 11.85
CA LEU A 196 -10.22 -9.23 13.05
C LEU A 196 -11.69 -8.85 12.79
N CYS A 197 -11.95 -7.94 11.83
CA CYS A 197 -13.32 -7.57 11.44
C CYS A 197 -13.95 -8.57 10.46
N ALA A 198 -13.17 -9.44 9.83
CA ALA A 198 -13.67 -10.44 8.89
C ALA A 198 -13.99 -11.79 9.54
N LEU A 199 -13.65 -11.98 10.82
CA LEU A 199 -13.89 -13.24 11.53
C LEU A 199 -15.38 -13.54 11.67
N THR A 200 -15.70 -14.83 11.55
CA THR A 200 -17.00 -15.42 11.88
C THR A 200 -16.84 -16.43 13.02
N MET A 201 -17.91 -16.86 13.64
CA MET A 201 -17.85 -17.85 14.72
C MET A 201 -17.25 -19.18 14.27
N GLU A 202 -17.38 -19.53 12.99
CA GLU A 202 -16.80 -20.74 12.38
C GLU A 202 -15.27 -20.70 12.31
N ASP A 203 -14.66 -19.53 12.43
CA ASP A 203 -13.22 -19.35 12.42
C ASP A 203 -12.59 -19.55 13.81
N ILE A 204 -13.41 -19.71 14.86
CA ILE A 204 -12.96 -19.76 16.26
C ILE A 204 -13.24 -21.13 16.85
N ASP A 205 -12.19 -21.80 17.28
CA ASP A 205 -12.29 -23.03 18.10
C ASP A 205 -11.98 -22.68 19.55
N PHE A 206 -13.03 -22.63 20.37
CA PHE A 206 -12.91 -22.32 21.79
C PHE A 206 -12.36 -23.47 22.64
N GLN A 207 -12.40 -24.72 22.13
CA GLN A 207 -11.84 -25.88 22.84
C GLN A 207 -10.34 -25.94 22.64
N GLN A 208 -9.90 -25.76 21.39
CA GLN A 208 -8.48 -25.73 21.03
C GLN A 208 -7.83 -24.35 21.26
N CYS A 209 -8.62 -23.36 21.64
CA CYS A 209 -8.17 -21.96 21.77
C CYS A 209 -7.47 -21.45 20.51
N THR A 210 -8.07 -21.67 19.35
CA THR A 210 -7.49 -21.24 18.07
C THR A 210 -8.43 -20.34 17.25
N VAL A 211 -7.81 -19.49 16.42
CA VAL A 211 -8.49 -18.63 15.44
C VAL A 211 -7.88 -18.88 14.08
N ARG A 212 -8.72 -19.25 13.11
CA ARG A 212 -8.34 -19.45 11.72
C ARG A 212 -8.48 -18.15 10.92
N VAL A 213 -7.37 -17.61 10.46
CA VAL A 213 -7.31 -16.35 9.69
C VAL A 213 -7.20 -16.69 8.22
N THR A 214 -8.28 -16.51 7.47
CA THR A 214 -8.39 -16.80 6.03
C THR A 214 -9.03 -15.68 5.24
N LYS A 215 -9.51 -14.65 5.92
CA LYS A 215 -10.31 -13.56 5.36
C LYS A 215 -9.77 -12.21 5.80
N ASP A 216 -10.02 -11.19 4.98
CA ASP A 216 -9.70 -9.78 5.29
C ASP A 216 -10.85 -8.89 4.86
N MET A 217 -11.27 -7.96 5.70
CA MET A 217 -12.28 -6.96 5.36
C MET A 217 -11.61 -5.73 4.78
N ILE A 218 -11.85 -5.46 3.52
CA ILE A 218 -11.24 -4.38 2.75
C ILE A 218 -12.27 -3.34 2.30
N PHE A 219 -11.82 -2.10 2.14
CA PHE A 219 -12.65 -1.01 1.61
C PHE A 219 -12.41 -0.86 0.12
N THR A 220 -13.47 -0.92 -0.68
CA THR A 220 -13.42 -0.86 -2.15
C THR A 220 -13.43 0.57 -2.68
N ARG A 221 -13.23 0.70 -4.00
CA ARG A 221 -13.41 1.97 -4.73
C ARG A 221 -14.86 2.48 -4.67
N ASN A 222 -15.83 1.58 -4.64
CA ASN A 222 -17.26 1.90 -4.55
C ASN A 222 -17.68 2.38 -3.15
N LYS A 223 -16.72 2.59 -2.25
CA LYS A 223 -16.94 3.04 -0.86
C LYS A 223 -17.68 2.02 0.01
N ASP A 224 -17.59 0.73 -0.32
CA ASP A 224 -18.17 -0.37 0.42
C ASP A 224 -17.11 -1.18 1.17
N TRP A 225 -17.50 -1.82 2.27
CA TRP A 225 -16.71 -2.81 2.96
C TRP A 225 -17.10 -4.21 2.48
N ILE A 226 -16.12 -4.97 2.00
CA ILE A 226 -16.32 -6.35 1.55
C ILE A 226 -15.34 -7.29 2.28
N ILE A 227 -15.79 -8.52 2.53
CA ILE A 227 -14.93 -9.59 3.03
C ILE A 227 -14.30 -10.30 1.82
N LYS A 228 -12.98 -10.31 1.79
CA LYS A 228 -12.18 -10.99 0.75
C LYS A 228 -11.51 -12.21 1.35
N GLN A 229 -11.67 -13.37 0.68
CA GLN A 229 -10.90 -14.56 1.00
C GLN A 229 -9.43 -14.36 0.60
N MET A 230 -8.51 -14.81 1.45
CA MET A 230 -7.08 -14.80 1.13
C MET A 230 -6.75 -16.03 0.26
N PRO A 231 -5.84 -15.90 -0.73
CA PRO A 231 -5.35 -17.05 -1.49
C PRO A 231 -4.73 -18.10 -0.57
N LYS A 232 -4.97 -19.39 -0.82
CA LYS A 232 -4.45 -20.50 0.02
C LYS A 232 -2.93 -20.49 0.21
N ASN A 233 -2.19 -19.96 -0.76
CA ASN A 233 -0.73 -19.84 -0.73
C ASN A 233 -0.23 -18.51 -0.14
N ASP A 234 -1.14 -17.66 0.39
CA ASP A 234 -0.75 -16.42 1.06
C ASP A 234 -0.17 -16.75 2.45
N THR A 235 0.97 -16.19 2.77
CA THR A 235 1.60 -16.30 4.10
C THR A 235 0.71 -15.76 5.22
N SER A 236 -0.32 -15.01 4.88
CA SER A 236 -1.30 -14.46 5.82
C SER A 236 -2.33 -15.51 6.27
N VAL A 237 -2.57 -16.59 5.50
CA VAL A 237 -3.46 -17.70 5.89
C VAL A 237 -2.77 -18.51 6.98
N ARG A 238 -3.38 -18.55 8.15
CA ARG A 238 -2.80 -19.18 9.33
C ARG A 238 -3.85 -19.54 10.39
N THR A 239 -3.48 -20.46 11.28
CA THR A 239 -4.18 -20.69 12.55
C THR A 239 -3.34 -20.12 13.69
N VAL A 240 -3.97 -19.29 14.52
CA VAL A 240 -3.33 -18.64 15.67
C VAL A 240 -3.85 -19.27 16.95
N HIS A 241 -2.93 -19.75 17.80
CA HIS A 241 -3.27 -20.15 19.18
C HIS A 241 -3.32 -18.91 20.06
N MET A 242 -4.38 -18.78 20.85
CA MET A 242 -4.60 -17.64 21.72
C MET A 242 -4.87 -18.09 23.16
N PRO A 243 -4.51 -17.28 24.15
CA PRO A 243 -4.95 -17.54 25.52
C PRO A 243 -6.48 -17.58 25.63
N GLY A 244 -7.03 -18.54 26.38
CA GLY A 244 -8.50 -18.71 26.51
C GLY A 244 -9.21 -17.45 27.00
N PHE A 245 -8.58 -16.66 27.90
CA PHE A 245 -9.15 -15.39 28.37
C PHE A 245 -9.33 -14.38 27.23
N ALA A 246 -8.46 -14.38 26.23
CA ALA A 246 -8.52 -13.45 25.09
C ALA A 246 -9.65 -13.82 24.11
N LEU A 247 -10.09 -15.07 24.09
CA LEU A 247 -11.24 -15.54 23.32
C LEU A 247 -12.58 -15.37 24.05
N SER A 248 -12.56 -15.20 25.37
CA SER A 248 -13.77 -15.11 26.20
C SER A 248 -14.78 -14.05 25.71
N PRO A 249 -14.37 -12.82 25.34
CA PRO A 249 -15.30 -11.80 24.84
C PRO A 249 -15.98 -12.19 23.52
N LEU A 250 -15.40 -13.13 22.76
CA LEU A 250 -15.91 -13.57 21.44
C LEU A 250 -17.02 -14.64 21.58
N ARG A 251 -17.24 -15.22 22.77
CA ARG A 251 -18.32 -16.19 22.98
C ARG A 251 -19.73 -15.63 22.69
N GLN A 252 -19.90 -14.30 22.79
CA GLN A 252 -21.13 -13.59 22.50
C GLN A 252 -21.21 -13.09 21.05
N GLY A 253 -20.36 -13.60 20.14
CA GLY A 253 -20.27 -13.19 18.75
C GLY A 253 -18.97 -12.46 18.41
N THR A 254 -18.68 -12.40 17.13
CA THR A 254 -17.50 -11.70 16.58
C THR A 254 -17.70 -10.19 16.51
N ILE A 255 -16.81 -9.48 15.83
CA ILE A 255 -16.87 -8.02 15.67
C ILE A 255 -17.88 -7.67 14.56
N SER A 256 -18.83 -6.80 14.86
CA SER A 256 -19.80 -6.27 13.89
C SER A 256 -19.36 -4.92 13.27
N MET A 257 -18.46 -4.22 13.93
CA MET A 257 -17.94 -2.93 13.45
C MET A 257 -17.00 -3.10 12.26
N THR A 258 -17.08 -2.16 11.31
CA THR A 258 -16.14 -2.10 10.19
C THR A 258 -14.73 -1.70 10.66
N PRO A 259 -13.67 -2.00 9.87
CA PRO A 259 -12.29 -1.58 10.19
C PRO A 259 -12.14 -0.07 10.38
N GLY A 260 -12.92 0.73 9.66
CA GLY A 260 -12.95 2.19 9.82
C GLY A 260 -13.50 2.63 11.18
N GLN A 261 -14.61 2.03 11.58
CA GLN A 261 -15.23 2.29 12.89
C GLN A 261 -14.34 1.86 14.05
N ILE A 262 -13.72 0.67 13.96
CA ILE A 262 -12.71 0.22 14.94
C ILE A 262 -11.55 1.21 15.04
N THR A 263 -11.00 1.66 13.90
CA THR A 263 -9.90 2.63 13.90
C THR A 263 -10.25 3.92 14.63
N ASN A 264 -11.44 4.48 14.33
CA ASN A 264 -11.86 5.73 14.92
C ASN A 264 -12.16 5.60 16.41
N ALA A 265 -12.83 4.51 16.81
CA ALA A 265 -13.12 4.21 18.20
C ALA A 265 -11.82 4.00 19.01
N PHE A 266 -10.89 3.20 18.48
CA PHE A 266 -9.63 2.91 19.16
C PHE A 266 -8.72 4.14 19.29
N ARG A 267 -8.65 5.01 18.27
CA ARG A 267 -7.88 6.27 18.38
C ARG A 267 -8.37 7.18 19.48
N LYS A 268 -9.70 7.33 19.61
CA LYS A 268 -10.31 8.12 20.70
C LYS A 268 -10.03 7.47 22.04
N LEU A 269 -10.16 6.15 22.14
CA LEU A 269 -9.88 5.38 23.34
C LEU A 269 -8.41 5.53 23.77
N SER A 270 -7.45 5.35 22.85
CA SER A 270 -6.03 5.41 23.17
C SER A 270 -5.59 6.81 23.63
N LEU A 271 -6.16 7.86 23.05
CA LEU A 271 -5.94 9.22 23.53
C LEU A 271 -6.46 9.42 24.96
N ARG A 272 -7.65 8.89 25.26
CA ARG A 272 -8.28 9.00 26.59
C ARG A 272 -7.55 8.18 27.66
N ALA A 273 -7.19 6.93 27.34
CA ALA A 273 -6.63 5.98 28.32
C ALA A 273 -5.11 6.11 28.50
N CYS A 274 -4.38 6.45 27.44
CA CYS A 274 -2.92 6.49 27.45
C CYS A 274 -2.33 7.86 27.12
N GLY A 275 -3.16 8.91 26.98
CA GLY A 275 -2.70 10.26 26.59
C GLY A 275 -2.09 10.37 25.20
N ARG A 276 -2.13 9.28 24.40
CA ARG A 276 -1.50 9.17 23.09
C ARG A 276 -2.48 8.60 22.05
N SER A 277 -2.67 9.31 20.95
CA SER A 277 -3.47 8.80 19.83
C SER A 277 -2.65 7.82 19.00
N CYS A 278 -3.01 6.54 19.04
CA CYS A 278 -2.38 5.49 18.22
C CYS A 278 -3.41 4.62 17.50
N GLY A 279 -2.96 3.86 16.50
CA GLY A 279 -3.82 2.94 15.77
C GLY A 279 -3.84 1.55 16.41
N ILE A 280 -4.92 0.78 16.23
CA ILE A 280 -5.01 -0.60 16.75
C ILE A 280 -3.85 -1.51 16.30
N HIS A 281 -3.14 -1.14 15.24
CA HIS A 281 -1.99 -1.89 14.74
C HIS A 281 -0.80 -1.91 15.71
N THR A 282 -0.74 -0.94 16.65
CA THR A 282 0.26 -0.95 17.72
C THR A 282 0.12 -2.13 18.67
N LEU A 283 -1.10 -2.66 18.84
CA LEU A 283 -1.33 -3.88 19.62
C LEU A 283 -0.74 -5.13 18.95
N ARG A 284 -0.68 -5.14 17.63
CA ARG A 284 0.03 -6.19 16.90
C ARG A 284 1.55 -6.05 17.02
N HIS A 285 2.06 -4.83 17.20
CA HIS A 285 3.47 -4.61 17.57
C HIS A 285 3.74 -5.15 18.98
N PHE A 286 2.84 -4.92 19.93
CA PHE A 286 2.88 -5.49 21.26
C PHE A 286 2.95 -7.04 21.21
N PHE A 287 2.06 -7.68 20.44
CA PHE A 287 2.10 -9.14 20.24
C PHE A 287 3.49 -9.63 19.80
N ALA A 288 4.06 -9.01 18.76
CA ALA A 288 5.37 -9.40 18.26
C ALA A 288 6.48 -9.18 19.30
N SER A 289 6.44 -8.06 20.01
CA SER A 289 7.40 -7.70 21.05
C SER A 289 7.34 -8.67 22.22
N GLN A 290 6.14 -9.01 22.72
CA GLN A 290 6.00 -9.97 23.83
C GLN A 290 6.51 -11.37 23.47
N LEU A 291 6.25 -11.84 22.25
CA LEU A 291 6.79 -13.14 21.81
C LEU A 291 8.32 -13.11 21.65
N HIS A 292 8.85 -11.99 21.19
CA HIS A 292 10.30 -11.80 21.10
C HIS A 292 10.96 -11.85 22.50
N TYR A 293 10.38 -11.15 23.49
CA TYR A 293 10.85 -11.18 24.89
C TYR A 293 10.75 -12.56 25.52
N ALA A 294 9.75 -13.33 25.14
CA ALA A 294 9.62 -14.72 25.56
C ALA A 294 10.63 -15.66 24.88
N GLY A 295 11.57 -15.12 24.08
CA GLY A 295 12.60 -15.91 23.40
C GLY A 295 12.08 -16.73 22.21
N ILE A 296 10.88 -16.44 21.71
CA ILE A 296 10.31 -17.14 20.56
C ILE A 296 11.12 -16.77 19.31
N PRO A 297 11.59 -17.75 18.51
CA PRO A 297 12.37 -17.48 17.32
C PRO A 297 11.61 -16.60 16.33
N GLN A 298 12.31 -15.62 15.72
CA GLN A 298 11.72 -14.65 14.79
C GLN A 298 10.86 -15.30 13.69
N ARG A 299 11.34 -16.40 13.11
CA ARG A 299 10.62 -17.14 12.06
C ARG A 299 9.27 -17.70 12.55
N THR A 300 9.18 -18.07 13.82
CA THR A 300 7.92 -18.50 14.44
C THR A 300 6.97 -17.33 14.63
N ILE A 301 7.49 -16.18 15.10
CA ILE A 301 6.71 -14.94 15.25
C ILE A 301 6.17 -14.47 13.89
N GLU A 302 7.01 -14.49 12.86
CA GLU A 302 6.61 -14.17 11.48
C GLU A 302 5.42 -15.04 11.03
N ARG A 303 5.50 -16.34 11.26
CA ARG A 303 4.43 -17.29 10.90
C ARG A 303 3.17 -17.06 11.71
N MET A 304 3.27 -16.91 13.04
CA MET A 304 2.12 -16.69 13.92
C MET A 304 1.37 -15.41 13.55
N GLY A 305 2.08 -14.32 13.30
CA GLY A 305 1.48 -13.05 12.91
C GLY A 305 1.18 -12.94 11.40
N GLY A 306 1.64 -13.85 10.55
CA GLY A 306 1.50 -13.74 9.09
C GLY A 306 2.32 -12.59 8.51
N TRP A 307 3.54 -12.38 9.00
CA TRP A 307 4.54 -11.52 8.34
C TRP A 307 5.30 -12.33 7.29
N ARG A 308 5.80 -11.65 6.29
CA ARG A 308 6.73 -12.25 5.33
C ARG A 308 8.06 -12.54 6.02
N PRO A 309 8.75 -13.63 5.65
CA PRO A 309 10.09 -13.92 6.16
C PRO A 309 11.04 -12.73 5.95
N GLY A 310 11.81 -12.37 6.97
CA GLY A 310 12.72 -11.22 6.93
C GLY A 310 12.01 -9.85 6.94
N SER A 311 10.82 -9.76 7.50
CA SER A 311 10.04 -8.51 7.56
C SER A 311 10.80 -7.37 8.22
N PRO A 312 11.07 -6.25 7.50
CA PRO A 312 11.75 -5.09 8.09
C PRO A 312 10.91 -4.41 9.18
N VAL A 313 9.60 -4.65 9.18
CA VAL A 313 8.69 -4.15 10.23
C VAL A 313 8.99 -4.83 11.56
N LEU A 314 9.18 -6.15 11.56
CA LEU A 314 9.55 -6.87 12.78
C LEU A 314 10.93 -6.45 13.28
N ALA A 315 11.90 -6.31 12.38
CA ALA A 315 13.23 -5.82 12.76
C ALA A 315 13.16 -4.43 13.42
N ALA A 316 12.32 -3.53 12.91
CA ALA A 316 12.12 -2.20 13.51
C ALA A 316 11.42 -2.28 14.89
N ILE A 317 10.45 -3.18 15.06
CA ILE A 317 9.78 -3.40 16.35
C ILE A 317 10.80 -3.91 17.39
N TYR A 318 11.63 -4.86 17.00
CA TYR A 318 12.64 -5.43 17.92
C TYR A 318 13.73 -4.41 18.30
N GLN A 319 14.22 -3.61 17.33
CA GLN A 319 15.23 -2.59 17.61
C GLN A 319 14.76 -1.54 18.62
N ASN A 320 13.47 -1.16 18.59
CA ASN A 320 12.93 -0.16 19.52
C ASN A 320 12.55 -0.74 20.87
N SER A 321 12.19 -2.03 20.91
CA SER A 321 11.90 -2.73 22.17
C SER A 321 13.16 -3.16 22.93
N ILE A 322 14.28 -3.30 22.22
CA ILE A 322 15.58 -3.67 22.82
C ILE A 322 16.13 -2.51 23.68
N ALA A 323 15.95 -1.25 23.28
CA ALA A 323 16.53 -0.10 23.98
C ALA A 323 16.06 0.00 25.45
N ASP A 324 14.78 -0.27 25.72
CA ASP A 324 14.24 -0.22 27.09
C ASP A 324 14.63 -1.42 27.98
N GLN A 325 15.17 -2.49 27.40
CA GLN A 325 15.53 -3.72 28.09
C GLN A 325 17.01 -4.09 28.02
N GLU A 326 17.78 -3.44 27.15
CA GLU A 326 19.24 -3.68 27.08
C GLU A 326 19.90 -3.45 28.43
N GLU A 327 19.47 -2.43 29.16
CA GLU A 327 19.98 -2.13 30.48
C GLU A 327 19.62 -3.21 31.51
N ALA A 328 18.38 -3.70 31.50
CA ALA A 328 17.95 -4.79 32.40
C ALA A 328 18.62 -6.11 32.03
N GLN A 329 18.74 -6.45 30.76
CA GLN A 329 19.44 -7.67 30.31
C GLN A 329 20.94 -7.58 30.50
N ALA A 330 21.56 -6.41 30.33
CA ALA A 330 22.96 -6.18 30.62
C ALA A 330 23.25 -6.37 32.13
N LEU A 331 22.38 -5.86 33.00
CA LEU A 331 22.46 -6.07 34.43
C LEU A 331 22.30 -7.56 34.82
N GLU A 332 21.41 -8.28 34.13
CA GLU A 332 21.22 -9.72 34.41
C GLU A 332 22.41 -10.55 33.89
N ALA A 333 22.95 -10.20 32.71
CA ALA A 333 24.17 -10.81 32.19
C ALA A 333 25.37 -10.59 33.13
N VAL A 334 25.50 -9.39 33.71
CA VAL A 334 26.55 -9.09 34.70
C VAL A 334 26.38 -9.95 35.97
N LYS A 335 25.15 -10.17 36.44
CA LYS A 335 24.89 -11.09 37.57
C LYS A 335 25.31 -12.53 37.25
N VAL A 336 24.98 -13.03 36.04
CA VAL A 336 25.38 -14.39 35.62
C VAL A 336 26.91 -14.55 35.59
N PHE A 337 27.64 -13.53 35.12
CA PHE A 337 29.11 -13.54 35.15
C PHE A 337 29.65 -13.49 36.60
N SER A 338 29.05 -12.66 37.45
CA SER A 338 29.43 -12.52 38.85
C SER A 338 29.21 -13.81 39.65
N ASP A 339 28.11 -14.52 39.45
CA ASP A 339 27.78 -15.78 40.11
C ASP A 339 28.67 -16.94 39.65
N ARG A 340 29.11 -16.93 38.38
CA ARG A 340 30.10 -17.90 37.89
C ARG A 340 31.49 -17.68 38.48
N HIS A 341 31.84 -16.44 38.79
CA HIS A 341 33.11 -16.12 39.43
C HIS A 341 33.12 -16.61 40.89
N LYS A 342 32.03 -16.42 41.66
CA LYS A 342 31.87 -16.91 43.05
C LYS A 342 31.96 -18.44 43.15
N LYS A 343 31.43 -19.17 42.13
CA LYS A 343 31.50 -20.66 42.11
C LYS A 343 32.91 -21.22 41.75
N LYS A 344 33.83 -20.39 41.27
CA LYS A 344 35.23 -20.81 40.99
C LYS A 344 36.20 -20.48 42.13
N SER A 345 35.74 -19.72 43.13
CA SER A 345 36.56 -19.27 44.30
C SER A 345 36.21 -20.02 45.58
N CYS A 346 35.38 -21.05 45.49
CA CYS A 346 35.17 -22.11 46.48
C CYS A 346 35.68 -23.42 45.87
#